data_69571fbcb7b00d70301f5dd77aa8ff7b
#
_entry.id   69571fbcb7b00d70301f5dd77aa8ff7b
#
_cell.length_a   1.000
_cell.length_b   1.000
_cell.length_c   1.000
_cell.angle_alpha   90.00
_cell.angle_beta   90.00
_cell.angle_gamma   90.00
#
_symmetry.space_group_name_H-M   'P 1'
#
loop_
_entity.id
_entity.type
_entity.pdbx_description
1 polymer ?
#
loop_
_entity_poly.entity_id
_entity_poly.type
_entity_poly.pdbx_seq_one_letter_code
_entity_poly.pdbx_strand_id
1 'polypeptide(L)'
;MRIALAGNPNSGKTTLYNAITGKNERVGNWAGVTVDKKESPIKKSLYEAGEELIAVDLPGAYSMSPFTSEESITSSYVKKDNPDVIINIVDGTNLSRSLFFTTQLLELGIPMVVALNKNDINESKETKIDAALLSEKLGCPVIPTVSTTGDGLKELIAKAIELKGATQKAPYTQGNVDLTDKTAVEAADRKRFDFVNAIVKNVESRKVLTKNKNFGDKLDSVLTNKWLGIPIFAGVMYLVFQISQAWVGPFIADTLVAWLESFQGWVGDKVGDASPLLYALLIDGVIGGVIAVIGFLPLVMVMYFLIALLEDCGYMSRVAVVLDPIFKKVGLSGKSVIPFVITIGCAVPGIMASRTIRNERERRATAMIAPFMPCGAKVPVIALFAGAFFDGAGWVSTVAYFVGILLIFLSA
;
A
#
# COMPACT_ATOMS: atom_id res chain seq x y z
N MET A 1 23.48 -5.12 -23.46
CA MET A 1 22.32 -6.03 -23.41
C MET A 1 21.23 -5.42 -22.54
N ARG A 2 19.98 -5.39 -23.01
CA ARG A 2 18.81 -4.87 -22.23
C ARG A 2 17.95 -6.01 -21.74
N ILE A 3 17.76 -6.07 -20.43
CA ILE A 3 16.95 -7.09 -19.74
C ILE A 3 15.72 -6.41 -19.16
N ALA A 4 14.54 -6.79 -19.63
CA ALA A 4 13.27 -6.27 -19.11
C ALA A 4 12.80 -7.10 -17.91
N LEU A 5 12.45 -6.46 -16.82
CA LEU A 5 11.84 -7.09 -15.65
C LEU A 5 10.33 -6.95 -15.72
N ALA A 6 9.65 -8.06 -15.89
CA ALA A 6 8.20 -8.13 -15.93
C ALA A 6 7.66 -8.97 -14.75
N GLY A 7 6.43 -8.76 -14.36
CA GLY A 7 5.80 -9.55 -13.31
C GLY A 7 4.53 -8.90 -12.77
N ASN A 8 3.76 -9.69 -12.05
CA ASN A 8 2.52 -9.21 -11.44
C ASN A 8 2.82 -8.20 -10.32
N PRO A 9 1.90 -7.28 -10.02
CA PRO A 9 1.98 -6.48 -8.81
C PRO A 9 2.16 -7.37 -7.57
N ASN A 10 3.08 -6.97 -6.68
CA ASN A 10 3.45 -7.70 -5.45
C ASN A 10 4.17 -9.05 -5.65
N SER A 11 4.63 -9.38 -6.85
CA SER A 11 5.49 -10.56 -7.08
C SER A 11 6.91 -10.44 -6.50
N GLY A 12 7.29 -9.26 -6.03
CA GLY A 12 8.64 -8.95 -5.55
C GLY A 12 9.54 -8.33 -6.62
N LYS A 13 8.97 -7.81 -7.72
CA LYS A 13 9.68 -7.21 -8.85
C LYS A 13 10.62 -6.08 -8.42
N THR A 14 10.13 -5.09 -7.68
CA THR A 14 10.94 -3.97 -7.19
C THR A 14 12.04 -4.43 -6.23
N THR A 15 11.78 -5.43 -5.40
CA THR A 15 12.78 -6.02 -4.50
C THR A 15 13.89 -6.69 -5.30
N LEU A 16 13.54 -7.48 -6.32
CA LEU A 16 14.50 -8.13 -7.21
C LEU A 16 15.29 -7.10 -8.02
N TYR A 17 14.63 -6.07 -8.56
CA TYR A 17 15.29 -4.96 -9.27
C TYR A 17 16.36 -4.30 -8.39
N ASN A 18 16.00 -3.92 -7.16
CA ASN A 18 16.95 -3.32 -6.22
C ASN A 18 18.08 -4.27 -5.82
N ALA A 19 17.81 -5.56 -5.72
CA ALA A 19 18.83 -6.56 -5.41
C ALA A 19 19.89 -6.69 -6.52
N ILE A 20 19.46 -6.67 -7.79
CA ILE A 20 20.35 -6.82 -8.93
C ILE A 20 21.06 -5.53 -9.35
N THR A 21 20.45 -4.35 -9.14
CA THR A 21 21.01 -3.05 -9.57
C THR A 21 21.72 -2.27 -8.46
N GLY A 22 21.48 -2.56 -7.19
CA GLY A 22 22.11 -1.86 -6.07
C GLY A 22 21.57 -0.47 -5.79
N LYS A 23 20.32 -0.19 -6.14
CA LYS A 23 19.61 1.09 -5.92
C LYS A 23 20.11 2.30 -6.72
N ASN A 24 20.95 2.12 -7.72
CA ASN A 24 21.34 3.20 -8.64
C ASN A 24 20.29 3.34 -9.75
N GLU A 25 19.26 4.12 -9.51
CA GLU A 25 18.15 4.29 -10.45
C GLU A 25 18.39 5.49 -11.38
N ARG A 26 18.28 5.30 -12.69
CA ARG A 26 18.01 6.37 -13.64
C ARG A 26 16.49 6.47 -13.79
N VAL A 27 15.92 7.54 -13.28
CA VAL A 27 14.47 7.78 -13.33
C VAL A 27 14.14 8.58 -14.58
N GLY A 28 13.21 8.10 -15.39
CA GLY A 28 12.60 8.81 -16.50
C GLY A 28 11.10 8.52 -16.49
N ASN A 29 10.32 9.17 -17.36
CA ASN A 29 8.90 8.87 -17.51
C ASN A 29 8.67 8.04 -18.77
N TRP A 30 7.72 7.11 -18.72
CA TRP A 30 7.25 6.41 -19.91
C TRP A 30 6.52 7.39 -20.83
N ALA A 31 6.76 7.30 -22.14
CA ALA A 31 6.17 8.21 -23.11
C ALA A 31 4.62 8.22 -23.04
N GLY A 32 4.05 9.40 -22.76
CA GLY A 32 2.60 9.62 -22.75
C GLY A 32 1.87 9.29 -21.44
N VAL A 33 2.58 8.92 -20.37
CA VAL A 33 1.98 8.59 -19.04
C VAL A 33 2.85 9.05 -17.89
N THR A 34 2.21 9.34 -16.75
CA THR A 34 2.86 9.72 -15.48
C THR A 34 3.37 8.52 -14.68
N VAL A 35 3.98 7.54 -15.36
CA VAL A 35 4.59 6.37 -14.72
C VAL A 35 6.09 6.44 -14.89
N ASP A 36 6.85 6.27 -13.81
CA ASP A 36 8.30 6.36 -13.82
C ASP A 36 8.92 5.20 -14.60
N LYS A 37 9.84 5.53 -15.52
CA LYS A 37 10.70 4.57 -16.20
C LYS A 37 11.99 4.43 -15.40
N LYS A 38 12.32 3.22 -15.00
CA LYS A 38 13.53 2.92 -14.22
C LYS A 38 14.46 2.04 -15.04
N GLU A 39 15.64 2.56 -15.32
CA GLU A 39 16.73 1.83 -15.98
C GLU A 39 18.00 1.93 -15.15
N SER A 40 18.66 0.82 -14.90
CA SER A 40 19.93 0.81 -14.15
C SER A 40 20.86 -0.31 -14.60
N PRO A 41 22.16 -0.11 -14.52
CA PRO A 41 23.13 -1.17 -14.78
C PRO A 41 23.01 -2.26 -13.69
N ILE A 42 23.16 -3.53 -14.13
CA ILE A 42 23.21 -4.68 -13.22
C ILE A 42 24.58 -4.72 -12.55
N LYS A 43 24.63 -5.10 -11.28
CA LYS A 43 25.87 -5.23 -10.50
C LYS A 43 26.84 -6.18 -11.18
N LYS A 44 28.09 -5.75 -11.38
CA LYS A 44 29.17 -6.57 -11.93
C LYS A 44 29.50 -7.82 -11.09
N SER A 45 29.08 -7.87 -9.83
CA SER A 45 29.25 -9.05 -8.96
C SER A 45 28.33 -10.22 -9.32
N LEU A 46 27.31 -10.01 -10.15
CA LEU A 46 26.33 -11.00 -10.54
C LEU A 46 26.61 -11.66 -11.89
N TYR A 47 27.53 -11.12 -12.69
CA TYR A 47 27.93 -11.67 -13.99
C TYR A 47 29.43 -11.49 -14.23
N GLU A 48 30.03 -12.36 -15.06
CA GLU A 48 31.43 -12.25 -15.44
C GLU A 48 31.64 -11.13 -16.46
N ALA A 49 32.87 -10.60 -16.55
CA ALA A 49 33.19 -9.43 -17.37
C ALA A 49 32.79 -9.61 -18.85
N GLY A 50 31.93 -8.73 -19.34
CA GLY A 50 31.42 -8.75 -20.71
C GLY A 50 30.69 -7.44 -21.02
N GLU A 51 29.69 -7.51 -21.88
CA GLU A 51 28.79 -6.36 -22.20
C GLU A 51 28.12 -5.79 -20.96
N GLU A 52 27.90 -4.48 -20.92
CA GLU A 52 27.12 -3.83 -19.88
C GLU A 52 25.67 -4.32 -19.95
N LEU A 53 25.16 -4.81 -18.81
CA LEU A 53 23.78 -5.27 -18.67
C LEU A 53 22.93 -4.15 -18.06
N ILE A 54 21.85 -3.78 -18.72
CA ILE A 54 20.92 -2.77 -18.26
C ILE A 54 19.59 -3.44 -17.91
N ALA A 55 19.15 -3.31 -16.66
CA ALA A 55 17.85 -3.74 -16.21
C ALA A 55 16.83 -2.62 -16.44
N VAL A 56 15.69 -2.96 -17.04
CA VAL A 56 14.57 -2.06 -17.26
C VAL A 56 13.38 -2.55 -16.42
N ASP A 57 12.92 -1.75 -15.46
CA ASP A 57 11.78 -2.10 -14.62
C ASP A 57 10.47 -1.75 -15.35
N LEU A 58 9.69 -2.75 -15.70
CA LEU A 58 8.36 -2.54 -16.30
C LEU A 58 7.30 -2.38 -15.21
N PRO A 59 6.24 -1.60 -15.44
CA PRO A 59 5.09 -1.55 -14.53
C PRO A 59 4.51 -2.95 -14.28
N GLY A 60 4.03 -3.18 -13.05
CA GLY A 60 3.41 -4.47 -12.72
C GLY A 60 2.09 -4.66 -13.47
N ALA A 61 1.95 -5.78 -14.17
CA ALA A 61 0.77 -6.08 -14.97
C ALA A 61 0.22 -7.47 -14.62
N TYR A 62 -1.10 -7.62 -14.70
CA TYR A 62 -1.75 -8.92 -14.58
C TYR A 62 -2.06 -9.54 -15.93
N SER A 63 -2.12 -8.74 -16.97
CA SER A 63 -2.43 -9.15 -18.35
C SER A 63 -1.68 -8.26 -19.34
N MET A 64 -1.47 -8.76 -20.55
CA MET A 64 -0.97 -7.98 -21.69
C MET A 64 -2.10 -7.24 -22.41
N SER A 65 -3.33 -7.38 -21.99
CA SER A 65 -4.49 -6.67 -22.53
C SER A 65 -4.47 -5.20 -22.08
N PRO A 66 -4.66 -4.22 -22.98
CA PRO A 66 -4.46 -2.80 -22.67
C PRO A 66 -5.65 -2.17 -21.92
N PHE A 67 -6.14 -2.83 -20.87
CA PHE A 67 -7.25 -2.30 -20.05
C PHE A 67 -6.81 -1.29 -19.00
N THR A 68 -5.55 -1.35 -18.58
CA THR A 68 -4.97 -0.37 -17.65
C THR A 68 -3.79 0.35 -18.30
N SER A 69 -3.44 1.55 -17.79
CA SER A 69 -2.27 2.30 -18.26
C SER A 69 -0.97 1.51 -18.09
N GLU A 70 -0.85 0.78 -16.99
CA GLU A 70 0.31 -0.04 -16.65
C GLU A 70 0.47 -1.23 -17.62
N GLU A 71 -0.63 -1.91 -17.94
CA GLU A 71 -0.66 -3.02 -18.92
C GLU A 71 -0.36 -2.53 -20.34
N SER A 72 -0.90 -1.37 -20.71
CA SER A 72 -0.61 -0.73 -21.99
C SER A 72 0.86 -0.38 -22.16
N ILE A 73 1.53 0.14 -21.13
CA ILE A 73 2.96 0.45 -21.15
C ILE A 73 3.79 -0.82 -21.33
N THR A 74 3.54 -1.83 -20.48
CA THR A 74 4.26 -3.12 -20.54
C THR A 74 4.09 -3.76 -21.92
N SER A 75 2.86 -3.82 -22.45
CA SER A 75 2.59 -4.36 -23.79
C SER A 75 3.28 -3.56 -24.90
N SER A 76 3.26 -2.23 -24.82
CA SER A 76 3.89 -1.36 -25.82
C SER A 76 5.41 -1.48 -25.82
N TYR A 77 6.03 -1.51 -24.64
CA TYR A 77 7.47 -1.65 -24.49
C TYR A 77 7.96 -2.98 -25.07
N VAL A 78 7.34 -4.08 -24.66
CA VAL A 78 7.76 -5.42 -25.09
C VAL A 78 7.59 -5.58 -26.60
N LYS A 79 6.54 -4.98 -27.20
CA LYS A 79 6.29 -5.08 -28.66
C LYS A 79 7.13 -4.12 -29.52
N LYS A 80 7.45 -2.91 -28.99
CA LYS A 80 8.12 -1.86 -29.79
C LYS A 80 9.62 -1.78 -29.55
N ASP A 81 10.04 -1.83 -28.27
CA ASP A 81 11.45 -1.65 -27.88
C ASP A 81 12.27 -2.96 -27.89
N ASN A 82 11.58 -4.10 -28.00
CA ASN A 82 12.14 -5.44 -28.21
C ASN A 82 13.37 -5.72 -27.31
N PRO A 83 13.20 -5.93 -25.99
CA PRO A 83 14.32 -6.22 -25.12
C PRO A 83 15.02 -7.52 -25.52
N ASP A 84 16.32 -7.62 -25.27
CA ASP A 84 17.11 -8.81 -25.62
C ASP A 84 16.59 -10.07 -24.88
N VAL A 85 16.19 -9.90 -23.62
CA VAL A 85 15.65 -10.98 -22.75
C VAL A 85 14.66 -10.40 -21.75
N ILE A 86 13.64 -11.17 -21.40
CA ILE A 86 12.68 -10.84 -20.33
C ILE A 86 12.99 -11.73 -19.12
N ILE A 87 13.15 -11.13 -17.95
CA ILE A 87 13.07 -11.83 -16.66
C ILE A 87 11.67 -11.61 -16.11
N ASN A 88 10.87 -12.68 -16.09
CA ASN A 88 9.53 -12.63 -15.55
C ASN A 88 9.50 -13.12 -14.10
N ILE A 89 9.13 -12.24 -13.17
CA ILE A 89 9.08 -12.53 -11.75
C ILE A 89 7.72 -13.13 -11.40
N VAL A 90 7.72 -14.40 -11.06
CA VAL A 90 6.55 -15.20 -10.70
C VAL A 90 6.47 -15.34 -9.20
N ASP A 91 5.32 -15.01 -8.63
CA ASP A 91 5.03 -15.23 -7.22
C ASP A 91 4.70 -16.71 -6.96
N GLY A 92 5.64 -17.44 -6.36
CA GLY A 92 5.45 -18.86 -6.02
C GLY A 92 4.30 -19.13 -5.05
N THR A 93 3.89 -18.13 -4.26
CA THR A 93 2.74 -18.28 -3.33
C THR A 93 1.39 -18.19 -4.04
N ASN A 94 1.38 -17.67 -5.28
CA ASN A 94 0.17 -17.54 -6.10
C ASN A 94 0.47 -17.88 -7.57
N LEU A 95 0.84 -19.14 -7.80
CA LEU A 95 1.39 -19.61 -9.05
C LEU A 95 0.41 -19.45 -10.23
N SER A 96 -0.85 -19.89 -10.08
CA SER A 96 -1.85 -19.82 -11.15
C SER A 96 -2.03 -18.40 -11.71
N ARG A 97 -2.11 -17.41 -10.82
CA ARG A 97 -2.29 -16.02 -11.23
C ARG A 97 -1.07 -15.45 -11.93
N SER A 98 0.11 -15.84 -11.48
CA SER A 98 1.37 -15.37 -12.06
C SER A 98 1.64 -16.01 -13.41
N LEU A 99 1.35 -17.30 -13.58
CA LEU A 99 1.56 -18.03 -14.82
C LEU A 99 0.60 -17.59 -15.93
N PHE A 100 -0.56 -17.04 -15.61
CA PHE A 100 -1.45 -16.45 -16.61
C PHE A 100 -0.74 -15.36 -17.41
N PHE A 101 -0.11 -14.41 -16.73
CA PHE A 101 0.68 -13.36 -17.37
C PHE A 101 1.94 -13.92 -18.06
N THR A 102 2.60 -14.90 -17.44
CA THR A 102 3.76 -15.59 -18.01
C THR A 102 3.46 -16.20 -19.39
N THR A 103 2.31 -16.88 -19.54
CA THR A 103 1.92 -17.48 -20.83
C THR A 103 1.66 -16.44 -21.91
N GLN A 104 1.15 -15.26 -21.54
CA GLN A 104 0.97 -14.15 -22.48
C GLN A 104 2.31 -13.53 -22.93
N LEU A 105 3.30 -13.44 -22.03
CA LEU A 105 4.64 -12.97 -22.38
C LEU A 105 5.34 -13.94 -23.32
N LEU A 106 5.21 -15.26 -23.10
CA LEU A 106 5.82 -16.29 -23.97
C LEU A 106 5.28 -16.26 -25.40
N GLU A 107 4.01 -15.87 -25.59
CA GLU A 107 3.42 -15.72 -26.94
C GLU A 107 4.10 -14.65 -27.79
N LEU A 108 4.80 -13.70 -27.17
CA LEU A 108 5.51 -12.63 -27.90
C LEU A 108 6.81 -13.12 -28.56
N GLY A 109 7.26 -14.34 -28.23
CA GLY A 109 8.44 -14.95 -28.85
C GLY A 109 9.78 -14.34 -28.42
N ILE A 110 9.80 -13.45 -27.43
CA ILE A 110 11.03 -12.88 -26.86
C ILE A 110 11.61 -13.87 -25.85
N PRO A 111 12.94 -14.13 -25.88
CA PRO A 111 13.59 -15.01 -24.91
C PRO A 111 13.26 -14.63 -23.46
N MET A 112 12.84 -15.58 -22.66
CA MET A 112 12.40 -15.33 -21.30
C MET A 112 12.96 -16.34 -20.31
N VAL A 113 13.33 -15.84 -19.12
CA VAL A 113 13.63 -16.63 -17.91
C VAL A 113 12.61 -16.31 -16.85
N VAL A 114 12.12 -17.33 -16.16
CA VAL A 114 11.22 -17.17 -15.03
C VAL A 114 12.02 -17.17 -13.73
N ALA A 115 11.89 -16.10 -12.96
CA ALA A 115 12.33 -16.02 -11.56
C ALA A 115 11.18 -16.47 -10.66
N LEU A 116 11.21 -17.70 -10.15
CA LEU A 116 10.24 -18.22 -9.20
C LEU A 116 10.56 -17.68 -7.81
N ASN A 117 9.95 -16.56 -7.47
CA ASN A 117 10.26 -15.79 -6.28
C ASN A 117 9.43 -16.22 -5.06
N LYS A 118 9.88 -15.84 -3.85
CA LYS A 118 9.27 -16.15 -2.54
C LYS A 118 9.34 -17.64 -2.20
N ASN A 119 10.41 -18.31 -2.62
CA ASN A 119 10.59 -19.72 -2.32
C ASN A 119 10.70 -20.00 -0.81
N ASP A 120 11.27 -19.09 -0.04
CA ASP A 120 11.32 -19.08 1.42
C ASP A 120 9.93 -19.19 2.07
N ILE A 121 8.96 -18.46 1.54
CA ILE A 121 7.58 -18.52 2.03
C ILE A 121 6.93 -19.88 1.69
N ASN A 122 7.21 -20.42 0.51
CA ASN A 122 6.70 -21.74 0.12
C ASN A 122 7.29 -22.85 0.99
N GLU A 123 8.57 -22.81 1.28
CA GLU A 123 9.24 -23.74 2.20
C GLU A 123 8.63 -23.67 3.60
N SER A 124 8.40 -22.47 4.12
CA SER A 124 7.75 -22.25 5.43
C SER A 124 6.31 -22.80 5.49
N LYS A 125 5.62 -22.86 4.34
CA LYS A 125 4.27 -23.39 4.19
C LYS A 125 4.24 -24.85 3.72
N GLU A 126 5.38 -25.54 3.67
CA GLU A 126 5.51 -26.88 3.13
C GLU A 126 4.90 -27.07 1.73
N THR A 127 4.86 -25.99 0.95
CA THR A 127 4.45 -26.01 -0.45
C THR A 127 5.67 -26.30 -1.30
N LYS A 128 5.66 -27.37 -2.07
CA LYS A 128 6.74 -27.69 -3.00
C LYS A 128 6.30 -27.41 -4.42
N ILE A 129 7.12 -26.65 -5.17
CA ILE A 129 6.97 -26.41 -6.59
C ILE A 129 8.14 -27.08 -7.30
N ASP A 130 7.86 -27.98 -8.23
CA ASP A 130 8.87 -28.61 -9.07
C ASP A 130 9.26 -27.63 -10.18
N ALA A 131 10.40 -26.91 -9.99
CA ALA A 131 10.89 -25.94 -10.92
C ALA A 131 11.36 -26.57 -12.25
N ALA A 132 11.86 -27.83 -12.21
CA ALA A 132 12.30 -28.52 -13.40
C ALA A 132 11.11 -28.91 -14.29
N LEU A 133 10.07 -29.49 -13.69
CA LEU A 133 8.84 -29.83 -14.40
C LEU A 133 8.12 -28.57 -14.90
N LEU A 134 8.14 -27.48 -14.13
CA LEU A 134 7.58 -26.19 -14.54
C LEU A 134 8.33 -25.63 -15.74
N SER A 135 9.66 -25.72 -15.76
CA SER A 135 10.52 -25.32 -16.89
C SER A 135 10.19 -26.09 -18.15
N GLU A 136 10.04 -27.41 -18.04
CA GLU A 136 9.62 -28.28 -19.15
C GLU A 136 8.23 -27.90 -19.71
N LYS A 137 7.26 -27.66 -18.83
CA LYS A 137 5.88 -27.32 -19.23
C LYS A 137 5.76 -25.91 -19.83
N LEU A 138 6.59 -24.97 -19.40
CA LEU A 138 6.59 -23.59 -19.93
C LEU A 138 7.49 -23.44 -21.18
N GLY A 139 8.45 -24.36 -21.39
CA GLY A 139 9.44 -24.25 -22.45
C GLY A 139 10.45 -23.13 -22.24
N CYS A 140 10.66 -22.67 -21.01
CA CYS A 140 11.62 -21.65 -20.62
C CYS A 140 12.27 -21.99 -19.27
N PRO A 141 13.52 -21.55 -19.01
CA PRO A 141 14.18 -21.81 -17.73
C PRO A 141 13.41 -21.17 -16.57
N VAL A 142 13.29 -21.94 -15.49
CA VAL A 142 12.67 -21.50 -14.23
C VAL A 142 13.69 -21.61 -13.12
N ILE A 143 14.08 -20.48 -12.53
CA ILE A 143 15.07 -20.41 -11.46
C ILE A 143 14.40 -20.02 -10.15
N PRO A 144 14.47 -20.86 -9.12
CA PRO A 144 14.00 -20.50 -7.78
C PRO A 144 14.83 -19.32 -7.23
N THR A 145 14.15 -18.31 -6.71
CA THR A 145 14.82 -17.10 -6.21
C THR A 145 14.18 -16.64 -4.90
N VAL A 146 15.01 -15.97 -4.07
CA VAL A 146 14.56 -15.23 -2.91
C VAL A 146 15.11 -13.81 -3.03
N SER A 147 14.28 -12.88 -3.50
CA SER A 147 14.74 -11.52 -3.82
C SER A 147 15.26 -10.75 -2.60
N THR A 148 14.85 -11.11 -1.37
CA THR A 148 15.28 -10.47 -0.12
C THR A 148 16.67 -10.89 0.33
N THR A 149 17.05 -12.16 0.15
CA THR A 149 18.37 -12.69 0.51
C THR A 149 19.35 -12.62 -0.64
N GLY A 150 18.85 -12.59 -1.88
CA GLY A 150 19.67 -12.61 -3.09
C GLY A 150 19.98 -14.02 -3.61
N ASP A 151 19.35 -15.05 -3.03
CA ASP A 151 19.54 -16.43 -3.47
C ASP A 151 18.99 -16.64 -4.88
N GLY A 152 19.73 -17.40 -5.71
CA GLY A 152 19.39 -17.71 -7.10
C GLY A 152 19.65 -16.56 -8.11
N LEU A 153 20.01 -15.33 -7.67
CA LEU A 153 20.18 -14.19 -8.59
C LEU A 153 21.32 -14.33 -9.56
N LYS A 154 22.45 -14.93 -9.16
CA LYS A 154 23.59 -15.16 -10.08
C LYS A 154 23.20 -16.13 -11.18
N GLU A 155 22.57 -17.23 -10.84
CA GLU A 155 22.08 -18.22 -11.79
C GLU A 155 21.04 -17.63 -12.74
N LEU A 156 20.12 -16.81 -12.21
CA LEU A 156 19.08 -16.12 -12.98
C LEU A 156 19.72 -15.21 -14.06
N ILE A 157 20.70 -14.39 -13.69
CA ILE A 157 21.40 -13.50 -14.63
C ILE A 157 22.25 -14.29 -15.63
N ALA A 158 22.94 -15.33 -15.21
CA ALA A 158 23.70 -16.20 -16.10
C ALA A 158 22.79 -16.83 -17.17
N LYS A 159 21.63 -17.37 -16.77
CA LYS A 159 20.65 -17.93 -17.70
C LYS A 159 20.03 -16.87 -18.62
N ALA A 160 19.80 -15.66 -18.14
CA ALA A 160 19.34 -14.56 -18.97
C ALA A 160 20.37 -14.18 -20.06
N ILE A 161 21.65 -14.20 -19.75
CA ILE A 161 22.72 -13.92 -20.73
C ILE A 161 22.79 -15.05 -21.77
N GLU A 162 22.72 -16.30 -21.35
CA GLU A 162 22.74 -17.47 -22.22
C GLU A 162 21.62 -17.46 -23.26
N LEU A 163 20.45 -16.94 -22.91
CA LEU A 163 19.28 -16.88 -23.77
C LEU A 163 19.29 -15.73 -24.79
N LYS A 164 20.30 -14.88 -24.80
CA LYS A 164 20.39 -13.78 -25.77
C LYS A 164 20.32 -14.33 -27.21
N GLY A 165 19.28 -13.95 -27.95
CA GLY A 165 19.08 -14.39 -29.34
C GLY A 165 18.51 -15.81 -29.50
N ALA A 166 18.18 -16.50 -28.42
CA ALA A 166 17.50 -17.80 -28.50
C ALA A 166 16.05 -17.65 -28.97
N THR A 167 15.52 -18.68 -29.60
CA THR A 167 14.08 -18.75 -29.93
C THR A 167 13.38 -19.66 -28.97
N GLN A 168 12.30 -19.19 -28.35
CA GLN A 168 11.46 -19.98 -27.45
C GLN A 168 10.08 -20.18 -28.06
N LYS A 169 9.52 -21.38 -27.92
CA LYS A 169 8.14 -21.67 -28.35
C LYS A 169 7.19 -21.46 -27.19
N ALA A 170 6.14 -20.70 -27.42
CA ALA A 170 5.06 -20.56 -26.46
C ALA A 170 4.35 -21.91 -26.27
N PRO A 171 4.15 -22.36 -25.00
CA PRO A 171 3.43 -23.60 -24.72
C PRO A 171 1.93 -23.51 -24.98
N TYR A 172 1.42 -22.27 -25.08
CA TYR A 172 0.04 -21.95 -25.37
C TYR A 172 0.00 -20.74 -26.32
N THR A 173 -0.80 -20.83 -27.36
CA THR A 173 -1.06 -19.73 -28.30
C THR A 173 -2.57 -19.47 -28.34
N GLN A 174 -2.94 -18.26 -28.02
CA GLN A 174 -4.32 -17.80 -28.13
C GLN A 174 -4.53 -17.31 -29.57
N GLY A 175 -5.50 -17.89 -30.30
CA GLY A 175 -5.84 -17.42 -31.64
C GLY A 175 -6.31 -15.96 -31.64
N ASN A 176 -6.51 -15.37 -32.82
CA ASN A 176 -7.02 -14.01 -32.97
C ASN A 176 -8.35 -13.87 -32.22
N VAL A 177 -8.35 -13.07 -31.15
CA VAL A 177 -9.55 -12.71 -30.39
C VAL A 177 -9.85 -11.26 -30.65
N ASP A 178 -11.07 -10.95 -30.98
CA ASP A 178 -11.52 -9.56 -31.10
C ASP A 178 -11.52 -8.92 -29.71
N LEU A 179 -10.59 -7.99 -29.49
CA LEU A 179 -10.43 -7.28 -28.21
C LEU A 179 -11.60 -6.33 -27.91
N THR A 180 -12.46 -6.07 -28.88
CA THR A 180 -13.66 -5.21 -28.71
C THR A 180 -14.84 -6.00 -28.16
N ASP A 181 -14.87 -7.32 -28.38
CA ASP A 181 -15.89 -8.22 -27.81
C ASP A 181 -15.46 -8.76 -26.46
N LYS A 182 -16.02 -8.19 -25.40
CA LYS A 182 -15.75 -8.57 -24.02
C LYS A 182 -16.04 -10.04 -23.72
N THR A 183 -17.07 -10.60 -24.34
CA THR A 183 -17.46 -12.01 -24.13
C THR A 183 -16.47 -12.97 -24.77
N ALA A 184 -15.95 -12.64 -25.96
CA ALA A 184 -14.89 -13.39 -26.62
C ALA A 184 -13.58 -13.36 -25.82
N VAL A 185 -13.21 -12.20 -25.28
CA VAL A 185 -12.02 -12.04 -24.42
C VAL A 185 -12.16 -12.87 -23.14
N GLU A 186 -13.29 -12.80 -22.43
CA GLU A 186 -13.53 -13.58 -21.22
C GLU A 186 -13.49 -15.11 -21.48
N ALA A 187 -14.03 -15.56 -22.62
CA ALA A 187 -14.00 -16.97 -23.00
C ALA A 187 -12.58 -17.45 -23.32
N ALA A 188 -11.79 -16.61 -23.96
CA ALA A 188 -10.40 -16.91 -24.28
C ALA A 188 -9.51 -16.93 -23.05
N ASP A 189 -9.70 -15.97 -22.14
CA ASP A 189 -9.00 -15.92 -20.85
C ASP A 189 -9.33 -17.13 -19.97
N ARG A 190 -10.58 -17.60 -19.98
CA ARG A 190 -10.98 -18.83 -19.27
C ARG A 190 -10.22 -20.05 -19.77
N LYS A 191 -10.09 -20.23 -21.09
CA LYS A 191 -9.31 -21.33 -21.69
C LYS A 191 -7.84 -21.27 -21.28
N ARG A 192 -7.25 -20.08 -21.23
CA ARG A 192 -5.88 -19.88 -20.77
C ARG A 192 -5.74 -20.21 -19.29
N PHE A 193 -6.70 -19.81 -18.45
CA PHE A 193 -6.71 -20.18 -17.05
C PHE A 193 -6.82 -21.69 -16.83
N ASP A 194 -7.63 -22.39 -17.62
CA ASP A 194 -7.75 -23.84 -17.57
C ASP A 194 -6.42 -24.53 -17.91
N PHE A 195 -5.71 -24.04 -18.95
CA PHE A 195 -4.38 -24.51 -19.31
C PHE A 195 -3.36 -24.27 -18.17
N VAL A 196 -3.33 -23.07 -17.60
CA VAL A 196 -2.44 -22.72 -16.48
C VAL A 196 -2.74 -23.60 -15.26
N ASN A 197 -4.01 -23.79 -14.92
CA ASN A 197 -4.41 -24.61 -13.79
C ASN A 197 -4.03 -26.10 -13.98
N ALA A 198 -4.06 -26.60 -15.20
CA ALA A 198 -3.58 -27.95 -15.51
C ALA A 198 -2.07 -28.09 -15.26
N ILE A 199 -1.25 -27.06 -15.60
CA ILE A 199 0.17 -27.05 -15.26
C ILE A 199 0.35 -27.02 -13.75
N VAL A 200 -0.29 -26.07 -13.05
CA VAL A 200 -0.13 -25.88 -11.60
C VAL A 200 -0.49 -27.14 -10.83
N LYS A 201 -1.55 -27.83 -11.21
CA LYS A 201 -1.97 -29.08 -10.59
C LYS A 201 -0.90 -30.18 -10.65
N ASN A 202 -0.06 -30.18 -11.70
CA ASN A 202 1.00 -31.17 -11.87
C ASN A 202 2.31 -30.79 -11.20
N VAL A 203 2.58 -29.48 -11.07
CA VAL A 203 3.86 -28.92 -10.63
C VAL A 203 3.84 -28.56 -9.15
N GLU A 204 2.68 -28.16 -8.62
CA GLU A 204 2.54 -27.70 -7.25
C GLU A 204 1.98 -28.79 -6.35
N SER A 205 2.74 -29.16 -5.33
CA SER A 205 2.29 -30.03 -4.23
C SER A 205 2.09 -29.20 -2.99
N ARG A 206 0.84 -28.86 -2.68
CA ARG A 206 0.48 -28.20 -1.43
C ARG A 206 0.06 -29.27 -0.41
N LYS A 207 0.80 -29.37 0.67
CA LYS A 207 0.22 -29.94 1.87
C LYS A 207 -0.78 -28.92 2.39
N VAL A 208 -2.07 -29.19 2.25
CA VAL A 208 -3.12 -28.33 2.81
C VAL A 208 -3.02 -28.40 4.33
N LEU A 209 -2.15 -27.57 4.90
CA LEU A 209 -2.01 -27.38 6.34
C LEU A 209 -3.12 -26.45 6.85
N THR A 210 -4.37 -26.84 6.62
CA THR A 210 -5.53 -26.20 7.27
C THR A 210 -5.54 -26.40 8.80
N LYS A 211 -4.62 -27.21 9.36
CA LYS A 211 -4.58 -27.50 10.80
C LYS A 211 -3.59 -26.65 11.62
N ASN A 212 -2.54 -26.12 11.04
CA ASN A 212 -1.61 -25.23 11.76
C ASN A 212 -1.85 -23.79 11.32
N LYS A 213 -2.91 -23.16 11.85
CA LYS A 213 -3.06 -21.70 11.77
C LYS A 213 -1.87 -21.08 12.48
N ASN A 214 -1.04 -20.36 11.74
CA ASN A 214 0.00 -19.50 12.32
C ASN A 214 -0.65 -18.53 13.30
N PHE A 215 0.09 -18.08 14.30
CA PHE A 215 -0.42 -17.10 15.27
C PHE A 215 -1.06 -15.90 14.58
N GLY A 216 -0.48 -15.42 13.45
CA GLY A 216 -1.03 -14.39 12.60
C GLY A 216 -2.42 -14.72 12.03
N ASP A 217 -2.62 -15.94 11.52
CA ASP A 217 -3.91 -16.38 10.96
C ASP A 217 -5.00 -16.48 12.03
N LYS A 218 -4.63 -16.87 13.26
CA LYS A 218 -5.56 -16.88 14.39
C LYS A 218 -5.94 -15.45 14.79
N LEU A 219 -4.96 -14.57 14.86
CA LEU A 219 -5.17 -13.15 15.15
C LEU A 219 -6.06 -12.51 14.08
N ASP A 220 -5.77 -12.78 12.80
CA ASP A 220 -6.56 -12.28 11.67
C ASP A 220 -8.00 -12.79 11.72
N SER A 221 -8.21 -14.06 12.05
CA SER A 221 -9.57 -14.63 12.15
C SER A 221 -10.41 -13.99 13.26
N VAL A 222 -9.76 -13.49 14.32
CA VAL A 222 -10.44 -12.76 15.41
C VAL A 222 -10.69 -11.31 15.02
N LEU A 223 -9.66 -10.63 14.48
CA LEU A 223 -9.72 -9.20 14.12
C LEU A 223 -10.64 -8.93 12.92
N THR A 224 -10.74 -9.86 11.97
CA THR A 224 -11.61 -9.73 10.79
C THR A 224 -13.01 -10.33 11.01
N ASN A 225 -13.31 -10.83 12.20
CA ASN A 225 -14.64 -11.35 12.52
C ASN A 225 -15.65 -10.20 12.52
N LYS A 226 -16.77 -10.38 11.80
CA LYS A 226 -17.82 -9.38 11.63
C LYS A 226 -18.43 -8.88 12.96
N TRP A 227 -18.49 -9.72 13.98
CA TRP A 227 -19.08 -9.39 15.29
C TRP A 227 -18.04 -8.90 16.30
N LEU A 228 -16.83 -9.48 16.30
CA LEU A 228 -15.75 -9.14 17.24
C LEU A 228 -14.88 -7.99 16.73
N GLY A 229 -14.75 -7.82 15.40
CA GLY A 229 -13.89 -6.80 14.82
C GLY A 229 -14.29 -5.37 15.18
N ILE A 230 -15.60 -5.07 15.23
CA ILE A 230 -16.11 -3.72 15.57
C ILE A 230 -15.82 -3.37 17.04
N PRO A 231 -16.16 -4.21 18.05
CA PRO A 231 -15.79 -3.93 19.44
C PRO A 231 -14.28 -3.81 19.67
N ILE A 232 -13.49 -4.68 19.03
CA ILE A 232 -12.03 -4.63 19.13
C ILE A 232 -11.50 -3.32 18.54
N PHE A 233 -12.03 -2.91 17.38
CA PHE A 233 -11.69 -1.63 16.78
C PHE A 233 -12.01 -0.45 17.70
N ALA A 234 -13.21 -0.44 18.28
CA ALA A 234 -13.60 0.60 19.24
C ALA A 234 -12.67 0.62 20.46
N GLY A 235 -12.29 -0.56 20.98
CA GLY A 235 -11.35 -0.69 22.10
C GLY A 235 -9.94 -0.17 21.75
N VAL A 236 -9.41 -0.52 20.59
CA VAL A 236 -8.09 -0.04 20.13
C VAL A 236 -8.10 1.48 19.94
N MET A 237 -9.14 2.02 19.29
CA MET A 237 -9.28 3.47 19.12
C MET A 237 -9.41 4.20 20.47
N TYR A 238 -10.22 3.66 21.39
CA TYR A 238 -10.32 4.20 22.74
C TYR A 238 -8.95 4.25 23.44
N LEU A 239 -8.15 3.18 23.30
CA LEU A 239 -6.82 3.09 23.90
C LEU A 239 -5.86 4.13 23.28
N VAL A 240 -5.88 4.31 21.97
CA VAL A 240 -5.11 5.35 21.27
C VAL A 240 -5.47 6.74 21.78
N PHE A 241 -6.77 7.03 21.90
CA PHE A 241 -7.23 8.31 22.46
C PHE A 241 -6.81 8.50 23.91
N GLN A 242 -6.93 7.46 24.72
CA GLN A 242 -6.57 7.54 26.16
C GLN A 242 -5.07 7.81 26.31
N ILE A 243 -4.21 7.13 25.56
CA ILE A 243 -2.77 7.37 25.58
C ILE A 243 -2.43 8.78 25.11
N SER A 244 -3.02 9.21 24.01
CA SER A 244 -2.72 10.51 23.38
C SER A 244 -3.27 11.69 24.18
N GLN A 245 -4.50 11.60 24.71
CA GLN A 245 -5.21 12.74 25.30
C GLN A 245 -5.20 12.76 26.83
N ALA A 246 -5.02 11.62 27.49
CA ALA A 246 -5.07 11.54 28.96
C ALA A 246 -3.72 11.22 29.62
N TRP A 247 -2.82 10.50 28.96
CA TRP A 247 -1.60 10.03 29.60
C TRP A 247 -0.34 10.70 29.05
N VAL A 248 0.14 10.21 27.91
CA VAL A 248 1.45 10.59 27.35
C VAL A 248 1.42 12.01 26.77
N GLY A 249 0.35 12.33 26.04
CA GLY A 249 0.20 13.65 25.40
C GLY A 249 0.24 14.80 26.39
N PRO A 250 -0.66 14.83 27.40
CA PRO A 250 -0.65 15.86 28.43
C PRO A 250 0.66 15.92 29.22
N PHE A 251 1.23 14.77 29.61
CA PHE A 251 2.50 14.76 30.34
C PHE A 251 3.62 15.51 29.60
N ILE A 252 3.74 15.30 28.28
CA ILE A 252 4.75 15.99 27.48
C ILE A 252 4.35 17.47 27.29
N ALA A 253 3.05 17.73 27.03
CA ALA A 253 2.55 19.06 26.81
C ALA A 253 2.71 19.95 28.05
N ASP A 254 2.32 19.47 29.23
CA ASP A 254 2.40 20.21 30.50
C ASP A 254 3.86 20.53 30.85
N THR A 255 4.78 19.59 30.62
CA THR A 255 6.21 19.82 30.84
C THR A 255 6.74 20.92 29.92
N LEU A 256 6.34 20.90 28.63
CA LEU A 256 6.76 21.87 27.64
C LEU A 256 6.16 23.26 27.91
N VAL A 257 4.85 23.29 28.24
CA VAL A 257 4.13 24.52 28.57
C VAL A 257 4.70 25.17 29.83
N ALA A 258 4.94 24.41 30.90
CA ALA A 258 5.56 24.93 32.13
C ALA A 258 6.94 25.59 31.88
N TRP A 259 7.74 25.01 30.99
CA TRP A 259 9.03 25.60 30.60
C TRP A 259 8.82 26.92 29.82
N LEU A 260 7.84 26.96 28.89
CA LEU A 260 7.52 28.16 28.10
C LEU A 260 6.87 29.25 28.95
N GLU A 261 6.02 28.91 29.92
CA GLU A 261 5.43 29.85 30.88
C GLU A 261 6.50 30.49 31.78
N SER A 262 7.52 29.69 32.19
CA SER A 262 8.65 30.24 32.89
C SER A 262 9.43 31.28 32.08
N PHE A 263 9.56 31.02 30.75
CA PHE A 263 10.15 31.98 29.83
C PHE A 263 9.24 33.21 29.66
N GLN A 264 7.93 33.05 29.54
CA GLN A 264 6.97 34.16 29.50
C GLN A 264 7.06 35.04 30.74
N GLY A 265 7.13 34.43 31.94
CA GLY A 265 7.33 35.16 33.18
C GLY A 265 8.62 35.98 33.21
N TRP A 266 9.75 35.37 32.78
CA TRP A 266 11.03 36.08 32.67
C TRP A 266 11.01 37.29 31.71
N VAL A 267 10.30 37.15 30.55
CA VAL A 267 10.10 38.28 29.64
C VAL A 267 9.16 39.31 30.23
N GLY A 268 8.10 38.87 30.94
CA GLY A 268 7.13 39.75 31.62
C GLY A 268 7.78 40.63 32.69
N ASP A 269 8.69 40.08 33.47
CA ASP A 269 9.45 40.85 34.48
C ASP A 269 10.30 41.94 33.88
N LYS A 270 10.82 41.75 32.65
CA LYS A 270 11.64 42.75 31.95
C LYS A 270 10.81 43.84 31.26
N VAL A 271 9.57 43.53 30.89
CA VAL A 271 8.63 44.45 30.18
C VAL A 271 7.67 45.09 31.18
N GLY A 272 7.67 44.70 32.45
CA GLY A 272 6.72 45.14 33.50
C GLY A 272 6.58 46.65 33.70
N ASP A 273 7.56 47.46 33.33
CA ASP A 273 7.52 48.92 33.39
C ASP A 273 6.84 49.59 32.17
N ALA A 274 6.35 48.81 31.20
CA ALA A 274 5.65 49.29 30.04
C ALA A 274 4.16 49.54 30.33
N SER A 275 3.48 50.22 29.38
CA SER A 275 2.03 50.45 29.50
C SER A 275 1.24 49.12 29.62
N PRO A 276 0.18 49.03 30.47
CA PRO A 276 -0.59 47.81 30.66
C PRO A 276 -1.15 47.21 29.37
N LEU A 277 -1.47 48.05 28.39
CA LEU A 277 -1.96 47.60 27.10
C LEU A 277 -0.89 46.88 26.26
N LEU A 278 0.35 47.36 26.33
CA LEU A 278 1.48 46.80 25.60
C LEU A 278 1.89 45.44 26.25
N TYR A 279 1.81 45.34 27.57
CA TYR A 279 2.00 44.10 28.31
C TYR A 279 0.98 43.03 27.91
N ALA A 280 -0.31 43.37 27.97
CA ALA A 280 -1.39 42.45 27.58
C ALA A 280 -1.28 42.01 26.11
N LEU A 281 -0.92 42.90 25.21
CA LEU A 281 -0.78 42.56 23.78
C LEU A 281 0.42 41.64 23.50
N LEU A 282 1.58 41.95 24.06
CA LEU A 282 2.83 41.19 23.79
C LEU A 282 2.93 39.94 24.61
N ILE A 283 2.69 39.99 25.93
CA ILE A 283 2.93 38.88 26.82
C ILE A 283 1.74 37.93 26.80
N ASP A 284 0.51 38.41 27.00
CA ASP A 284 -0.66 37.54 27.05
C ASP A 284 -1.15 37.21 25.64
N GLY A 285 -1.15 38.15 24.70
CA GLY A 285 -1.62 37.92 23.36
C GLY A 285 -0.63 37.13 22.50
N VAL A 286 0.57 37.66 22.26
CA VAL A 286 1.52 37.03 21.33
C VAL A 286 2.20 35.85 21.97
N ILE A 287 2.84 35.98 23.11
CA ILE A 287 3.59 34.89 23.75
C ILE A 287 2.62 33.83 24.26
N GLY A 288 1.55 34.22 24.94
CA GLY A 288 0.51 33.27 25.40
C GLY A 288 -0.16 32.50 24.26
N GLY A 289 -0.46 33.19 23.15
CA GLY A 289 -0.97 32.54 21.93
C GLY A 289 0.00 31.53 21.31
N VAL A 290 1.28 31.87 21.26
CA VAL A 290 2.33 30.92 20.79
C VAL A 290 2.44 29.72 21.73
N ILE A 291 2.42 29.92 23.04
CA ILE A 291 2.46 28.85 24.04
C ILE A 291 1.26 27.90 23.88
N ALA A 292 0.07 28.43 23.70
CA ALA A 292 -1.14 27.64 23.46
C ALA A 292 -1.03 26.74 22.22
N VAL A 293 -0.49 27.25 21.12
CA VAL A 293 -0.27 26.48 19.89
C VAL A 293 0.80 25.40 20.08
N ILE A 294 1.93 25.75 20.70
CA ILE A 294 3.03 24.82 20.95
C ILE A 294 2.59 23.73 21.94
N GLY A 295 1.80 24.06 22.95
CA GLY A 295 1.27 23.10 23.93
C GLY A 295 0.35 22.05 23.30
N PHE A 296 -0.33 22.37 22.21
CA PHE A 296 -1.16 21.42 21.48
C PHE A 296 -0.35 20.44 20.60
N LEU A 297 0.86 20.83 20.23
CA LEU A 297 1.71 20.05 19.29
C LEU A 297 2.04 18.63 19.81
N PRO A 298 2.47 18.42 21.08
CA PRO A 298 2.77 17.09 21.59
C PRO A 298 1.59 16.11 21.55
N LEU A 299 0.38 16.59 21.83
CA LEU A 299 -0.83 15.76 21.76
C LEU A 299 -1.04 15.21 20.36
N VAL A 300 -0.91 16.10 19.37
CA VAL A 300 -1.06 15.75 17.95
C VAL A 300 0.06 14.80 17.52
N MET A 301 1.31 15.04 17.92
CA MET A 301 2.46 14.18 17.57
C MET A 301 2.30 12.76 18.12
N VAL A 302 1.91 12.60 19.38
CA VAL A 302 1.67 11.28 19.99
C VAL A 302 0.55 10.55 19.28
N MET A 303 -0.54 11.24 18.95
CA MET A 303 -1.66 10.66 18.22
C MET A 303 -1.24 10.20 16.83
N TYR A 304 -0.48 11.03 16.09
CA TYR A 304 0.04 10.67 14.76
C TYR A 304 0.97 9.47 14.81
N PHE A 305 1.84 9.42 15.80
CA PHE A 305 2.76 8.30 15.99
C PHE A 305 1.99 6.98 16.19
N LEU A 306 0.95 7.00 17.04
CA LEU A 306 0.14 5.81 17.30
C LEU A 306 -0.67 5.38 16.06
N ILE A 307 -1.23 6.33 15.31
CA ILE A 307 -1.96 6.04 14.06
C ILE A 307 -1.01 5.45 13.02
N ALA A 308 0.19 6.01 12.84
CA ALA A 308 1.19 5.50 11.91
C ALA A 308 1.63 4.06 12.30
N LEU A 309 1.79 3.79 13.58
CA LEU A 309 2.12 2.45 14.09
C LEU A 309 0.99 1.44 13.78
N LEU A 310 -0.28 1.84 13.91
CA LEU A 310 -1.42 1.00 13.55
C LEU A 310 -1.52 0.77 12.01
N GLU A 311 -1.10 1.75 11.23
CA GLU A 311 -1.04 1.64 9.77
C GLU A 311 0.07 0.68 9.34
N ASP A 312 1.27 0.86 9.87
CA ASP A 312 2.45 0.05 9.52
C ASP A 312 2.32 -1.42 9.95
N CYS A 313 1.68 -1.70 11.09
CA CYS A 313 1.40 -3.09 11.50
C CYS A 313 0.27 -3.75 10.67
N GLY A 314 -0.34 -3.03 9.73
CA GLY A 314 -1.40 -3.52 8.85
C GLY A 314 -2.77 -3.67 9.54
N TYR A 315 -2.95 -3.11 10.74
CA TYR A 315 -4.22 -3.16 11.47
C TYR A 315 -5.34 -2.42 10.70
N MET A 316 -5.02 -1.27 10.09
CA MET A 316 -5.98 -0.48 9.32
C MET A 316 -6.59 -1.23 8.13
N SER A 317 -5.80 -2.07 7.45
CA SER A 317 -6.31 -2.90 6.36
C SER A 317 -7.32 -3.95 6.85
N ARG A 318 -7.13 -4.51 8.05
CA ARG A 318 -8.06 -5.47 8.67
C ARG A 318 -9.37 -4.81 9.06
N VAL A 319 -9.30 -3.62 9.64
CA VAL A 319 -10.47 -2.80 9.97
C VAL A 319 -11.26 -2.44 8.70
N ALA A 320 -10.57 -2.09 7.62
CA ALA A 320 -11.21 -1.78 6.34
C ALA A 320 -12.06 -2.96 5.84
N VAL A 321 -11.57 -4.21 5.95
CA VAL A 321 -12.33 -5.41 5.56
C VAL A 321 -13.60 -5.59 6.41
N VAL A 322 -13.53 -5.31 7.72
CA VAL A 322 -14.69 -5.44 8.63
C VAL A 322 -15.76 -4.39 8.35
N LEU A 323 -15.35 -3.16 8.06
CA LEU A 323 -16.27 -2.03 7.82
C LEU A 323 -16.74 -1.91 6.36
N ASP A 324 -16.06 -2.56 5.39
CA ASP A 324 -16.40 -2.53 3.97
C ASP A 324 -17.89 -2.83 3.66
N PRO A 325 -18.55 -3.85 4.27
CA PRO A 325 -19.95 -4.12 4.03
C PRO A 325 -20.89 -2.98 4.46
N ILE A 326 -20.49 -2.16 5.45
CA ILE A 326 -21.26 -1.02 5.94
C ILE A 326 -21.12 0.13 4.94
N PHE A 327 -19.89 0.45 4.54
CA PHE A 327 -19.61 1.54 3.61
C PHE A 327 -20.14 1.28 2.20
N LYS A 328 -20.14 0.03 1.73
CA LYS A 328 -20.77 -0.34 0.45
C LYS A 328 -22.26 -0.07 0.40
N LYS A 329 -22.98 -0.16 1.52
CA LYS A 329 -24.42 0.18 1.57
C LYS A 329 -24.67 1.67 1.37
N VAL A 330 -23.69 2.51 1.63
CA VAL A 330 -23.75 3.97 1.50
C VAL A 330 -23.13 4.43 0.15
N GLY A 331 -22.70 3.49 -0.70
CA GLY A 331 -22.13 3.82 -2.02
C GLY A 331 -20.63 4.13 -2.02
N LEU A 332 -19.95 3.96 -0.88
CA LEU A 332 -18.50 4.16 -0.75
C LEU A 332 -17.77 2.81 -0.78
N SER A 333 -16.57 2.77 -1.36
CA SER A 333 -15.75 1.54 -1.35
C SER A 333 -15.06 1.32 0.00
N GLY A 334 -14.67 0.06 0.26
CA GLY A 334 -13.92 -0.28 1.46
C GLY A 334 -12.60 0.49 1.64
N LYS A 335 -12.05 1.07 0.56
CA LYS A 335 -10.86 1.93 0.64
C LYS A 335 -11.14 3.28 1.29
N SER A 336 -12.38 3.78 1.21
CA SER A 336 -12.80 5.01 1.88
C SER A 336 -12.89 4.87 3.39
N VAL A 337 -12.99 3.64 3.91
CA VAL A 337 -13.00 3.36 5.36
C VAL A 337 -11.75 3.91 6.05
N ILE A 338 -10.56 3.69 5.44
CA ILE A 338 -9.29 4.10 6.05
C ILE A 338 -9.24 5.61 6.31
N PRO A 339 -9.50 6.50 5.32
CA PRO A 339 -9.62 7.94 5.56
C PRO A 339 -10.59 8.31 6.67
N PHE A 340 -11.79 7.71 6.71
CA PHE A 340 -12.77 8.02 7.75
C PHE A 340 -12.31 7.60 9.15
N VAL A 341 -11.70 6.43 9.28
CA VAL A 341 -11.14 5.95 10.55
C VAL A 341 -10.04 6.88 11.06
N ILE A 342 -9.14 7.30 10.17
CA ILE A 342 -8.07 8.26 10.52
C ILE A 342 -8.68 9.62 10.92
N THR A 343 -9.77 10.05 10.27
CA THR A 343 -10.45 11.32 10.55
C THR A 343 -11.07 11.37 11.93
N ILE A 344 -11.44 10.24 12.53
CA ILE A 344 -11.90 10.19 13.94
C ILE A 344 -10.80 10.77 14.86
N GLY A 345 -9.55 10.50 14.58
CA GLY A 345 -8.41 11.09 15.29
C GLY A 345 -8.16 12.54 14.88
N CYS A 346 -7.90 12.77 13.60
CA CYS A 346 -7.64 14.09 13.06
C CYS A 346 -8.10 14.19 11.60
N ALA A 347 -8.81 15.26 11.26
CA ALA A 347 -9.34 15.46 9.91
C ALA A 347 -8.25 15.64 8.84
N VAL A 348 -7.14 16.29 9.19
CA VAL A 348 -6.06 16.58 8.22
C VAL A 348 -5.44 15.31 7.64
N PRO A 349 -4.92 14.35 8.42
CA PRO A 349 -4.38 13.12 7.88
C PRO A 349 -5.45 12.24 7.23
N GLY A 350 -6.68 12.27 7.73
CA GLY A 350 -7.79 11.56 7.10
C GLY A 350 -8.07 12.04 5.68
N ILE A 351 -8.09 13.36 5.45
CA ILE A 351 -8.22 13.94 4.11
C ILE A 351 -7.00 13.56 3.25
N MET A 352 -5.79 13.63 3.80
CA MET A 352 -4.58 13.24 3.05
C MET A 352 -4.58 11.75 2.67
N ALA A 353 -5.07 10.87 3.54
CA ALA A 353 -5.21 9.45 3.26
C ALA A 353 -6.19 9.15 2.11
N SER A 354 -7.14 10.05 1.82
CA SER A 354 -8.04 9.89 0.68
C SER A 354 -7.33 9.83 -0.67
N ARG A 355 -6.06 10.30 -0.76
CA ARG A 355 -5.22 10.20 -1.96
C ARG A 355 -4.96 8.75 -2.41
N THR A 356 -5.11 7.79 -1.51
CA THR A 356 -4.95 6.36 -1.83
C THR A 356 -6.14 5.79 -2.63
N ILE A 357 -7.24 6.52 -2.72
CA ILE A 357 -8.43 6.13 -3.47
C ILE A 357 -8.21 6.41 -4.95
N ARG A 358 -8.25 5.35 -5.79
CA ARG A 358 -8.02 5.46 -7.24
C ARG A 358 -9.16 6.15 -7.99
N ASN A 359 -10.41 5.92 -7.57
CA ASN A 359 -11.59 6.53 -8.19
C ASN A 359 -11.67 8.02 -7.80
N GLU A 360 -11.59 8.91 -8.80
CA GLU A 360 -11.53 10.35 -8.57
C GLU A 360 -12.82 10.91 -7.94
N ARG A 361 -13.99 10.40 -8.34
CA ARG A 361 -15.28 10.82 -7.77
C ARG A 361 -15.35 10.45 -6.29
N GLU A 362 -15.01 9.22 -5.96
CA GLU A 362 -15.01 8.69 -4.61
C GLU A 362 -13.94 9.38 -3.74
N ARG A 363 -12.76 9.64 -4.29
CA ARG A 363 -11.71 10.41 -3.61
C ARG A 363 -12.18 11.82 -3.24
N ARG A 364 -12.81 12.54 -4.18
CA ARG A 364 -13.34 13.89 -3.94
C ARG A 364 -14.46 13.85 -2.92
N ALA A 365 -15.41 12.93 -3.04
CA ALA A 365 -16.50 12.75 -2.07
C ALA A 365 -15.95 12.46 -0.67
N THR A 366 -15.03 11.50 -0.53
CA THR A 366 -14.40 11.16 0.76
C THR A 366 -13.68 12.36 1.36
N ALA A 367 -12.89 13.12 0.56
CA ALA A 367 -12.18 14.30 1.04
C ALA A 367 -13.12 15.43 1.49
N MET A 368 -14.27 15.61 0.84
CA MET A 368 -15.27 16.61 1.20
C MET A 368 -16.10 16.23 2.45
N ILE A 369 -16.38 14.95 2.61
CA ILE A 369 -17.24 14.45 3.68
C ILE A 369 -16.44 14.15 4.95
N ALA A 370 -15.16 13.74 4.83
CA ALA A 370 -14.31 13.42 5.97
C ALA A 370 -14.27 14.53 7.06
N PRO A 371 -14.23 15.84 6.75
CA PRO A 371 -14.23 16.87 7.78
C PRO A 371 -15.49 16.95 8.64
N PHE A 372 -16.61 16.37 8.23
CA PHE A 372 -17.82 16.30 9.07
C PHE A 372 -17.67 15.31 10.22
N MET A 373 -16.70 14.37 10.13
CA MET A 373 -16.41 13.47 11.23
C MET A 373 -15.92 14.25 12.45
N PRO A 374 -16.58 14.10 13.60
CA PRO A 374 -16.15 14.74 14.82
C PRO A 374 -14.84 14.13 15.30
N CYS A 375 -13.77 14.95 15.31
CA CYS A 375 -12.44 14.57 15.80
C CYS A 375 -12.21 15.08 17.22
N GLY A 376 -11.15 14.58 17.87
CA GLY A 376 -10.82 14.95 19.25
C GLY A 376 -10.72 16.45 19.53
N ALA A 377 -10.27 17.24 18.55
CA ALA A 377 -10.20 18.70 18.69
C ALA A 377 -11.56 19.41 18.59
N LYS A 378 -12.55 18.82 17.92
CA LYS A 378 -13.89 19.41 17.77
C LYS A 378 -14.77 19.17 19.00
N VAL A 379 -14.58 18.06 19.72
CA VAL A 379 -15.39 17.72 20.89
C VAL A 379 -15.33 18.79 21.99
N PRO A 380 -14.16 19.31 22.40
CA PRO A 380 -14.08 20.41 23.35
C PRO A 380 -14.76 21.69 22.87
N VAL A 381 -14.66 22.01 21.58
CA VAL A 381 -15.31 23.18 20.97
C VAL A 381 -16.83 23.03 21.03
N ILE A 382 -17.36 21.85 20.65
CA ILE A 382 -18.79 21.55 20.76
C ILE A 382 -19.26 21.62 22.21
N ALA A 383 -18.46 21.10 23.16
CA ALA A 383 -18.80 21.16 24.58
C ALA A 383 -18.82 22.60 25.13
N LEU A 384 -17.88 23.44 24.69
CA LEU A 384 -17.83 24.85 25.04
C LEU A 384 -19.07 25.59 24.56
N PHE A 385 -19.47 25.40 23.30
CA PHE A 385 -20.69 26.02 22.75
C PHE A 385 -21.95 25.45 23.44
N ALA A 386 -22.01 24.15 23.70
CA ALA A 386 -23.13 23.56 24.42
C ALA A 386 -23.25 24.12 25.85
N GLY A 387 -22.12 24.32 26.54
CA GLY A 387 -22.09 24.92 27.88
C GLY A 387 -22.49 26.41 27.89
N ALA A 388 -22.07 27.16 26.84
CA ALA A 388 -22.37 28.58 26.74
C ALA A 388 -23.82 28.91 26.38
N PHE A 389 -24.47 28.08 25.56
CA PHE A 389 -25.83 28.34 25.05
C PHE A 389 -26.93 27.49 25.69
N PHE A 390 -26.62 26.36 26.34
CA PHE A 390 -27.59 25.37 26.79
C PHE A 390 -27.41 24.97 28.27
N ASP A 391 -26.91 25.86 29.12
CA ASP A 391 -26.77 25.68 30.58
C ASP A 391 -26.30 24.28 31.02
N GLY A 392 -25.21 23.82 30.45
CA GLY A 392 -24.58 22.56 30.85
C GLY A 392 -25.26 21.26 30.38
N ALA A 393 -26.12 21.35 29.38
CA ALA A 393 -26.83 20.18 28.80
C ALA A 393 -25.83 19.29 28.00
N GLY A 394 -25.15 18.38 28.67
CA GLY A 394 -24.19 17.44 28.07
C GLY A 394 -24.75 16.60 26.92
N TRP A 395 -26.06 16.39 26.86
CA TRP A 395 -26.75 15.70 25.77
C TRP A 395 -26.64 16.44 24.43
N VAL A 396 -26.50 17.78 24.42
CA VAL A 396 -26.34 18.58 23.20
C VAL A 396 -25.05 18.23 22.48
N SER A 397 -23.94 18.06 23.19
CA SER A 397 -22.68 17.63 22.63
C SER A 397 -22.79 16.25 21.99
N THR A 398 -23.51 15.33 22.65
CA THR A 398 -23.74 13.97 22.14
C THR A 398 -24.59 13.99 20.86
N VAL A 399 -25.66 14.79 20.85
CA VAL A 399 -26.54 14.95 19.66
C VAL A 399 -25.72 15.55 18.50
N ALA A 400 -24.96 16.61 18.75
CA ALA A 400 -24.09 17.21 17.71
C ALA A 400 -23.12 16.22 17.09
N TYR A 401 -22.55 15.33 17.92
CA TYR A 401 -21.69 14.24 17.47
C TYR A 401 -22.41 13.27 16.51
N PHE A 402 -23.60 12.81 16.90
CA PHE A 402 -24.40 11.91 16.07
C PHE A 402 -24.96 12.58 14.81
N VAL A 403 -25.29 13.87 14.87
CA VAL A 403 -25.70 14.65 13.69
C VAL A 403 -24.56 14.73 12.67
N GLY A 404 -23.32 14.93 13.11
CA GLY A 404 -22.15 14.90 12.22
C GLY A 404 -22.02 13.57 11.49
N ILE A 405 -22.18 12.45 12.19
CA ILE A 405 -22.14 11.10 11.59
C ILE A 405 -23.34 10.92 10.62
N LEU A 406 -24.53 11.35 11.01
CA LEU A 406 -25.72 11.26 10.16
C LEU A 406 -25.53 12.03 8.84
N LEU A 407 -24.97 13.23 8.91
CA LEU A 407 -24.69 14.06 7.73
C LEU A 407 -23.69 13.37 6.79
N ILE A 408 -22.70 12.64 7.30
CA ILE A 408 -21.79 11.83 6.49
C ILE A 408 -22.57 10.79 5.69
N PHE A 409 -23.45 10.04 6.35
CA PHE A 409 -24.26 9.01 5.69
C PHE A 409 -25.29 9.55 4.70
N LEU A 410 -25.82 10.76 4.94
CA LEU A 410 -26.78 11.40 4.03
C LEU A 410 -26.10 12.05 2.81
N SER A 411 -24.83 12.48 2.95
CA SER A 411 -24.11 13.18 1.89
C SER A 411 -23.28 12.24 1.01
N ALA A 412 -23.04 11.00 1.46
CA ALA A 412 -22.34 9.97 0.72
C ALA A 412 -23.23 9.29 -0.32
#